data_e1647824324e313e4c655fd377052870
#
_entry.id   e1647824324e313e4c655fd377052870
#
_cell.length_a   1.000
_cell.length_b   1.000
_cell.length_c   1.000
_cell.angle_alpha   90.00
_cell.angle_beta   90.00
_cell.angle_gamma   90.00
#
_symmetry.space_group_name_H-M   'P 1'
#
loop_
_entity.id
_entity.type
_entity.pdbx_description
1 polymer ?
#
loop_
_entity_poly.entity_id
_entity_poly.type
_entity_poly.pdbx_seq_one_letter_code
_entity_poly.pdbx_strand_id
1 'polypeptide(L)' 'MRKPGQFRAGHKVRHRNSPRSSRAETIQSVYWTPRGEIIYLSRGLGRIGPFYSKDYELVKGVKHG' A
#
# COMPACT_ATOMS: atom_id res chain seq x y z
N MET A 1 -17.70 -15.27 0.64
CA MET A 1 -16.60 -15.17 1.32
C MET A 1 -15.77 -14.00 0.94
N ARG A 2 -15.16 -13.41 1.88
CA ARG A 2 -14.42 -12.28 1.62
C ARG A 2 -13.03 -12.60 1.32
N LYS A 3 -12.50 -11.93 0.38
CA LYS A 3 -11.15 -12.09 0.12
C LYS A 3 -10.32 -11.46 1.15
N PRO A 4 -9.20 -11.98 1.47
CA PRO A 4 -8.30 -11.32 2.38
C PRO A 4 -7.83 -10.04 1.74
N GLY A 5 -7.32 -9.17 2.50
CA GLY A 5 -6.81 -7.94 1.98
C GLY A 5 -5.71 -8.19 0.99
N GLN A 6 -5.60 -7.29 0.04
CA GLN A 6 -4.61 -7.41 -0.97
C GLN A 6 -3.24 -7.02 -0.52
N PHE A 7 -3.16 -6.16 0.47
CA PHE A 7 -1.89 -5.58 0.87
C PHE A 7 -1.45 -6.10 2.21
N ARG A 8 -0.15 -6.12 2.42
CA ARG A 8 0.43 -6.51 3.67
C ARG A 8 1.61 -5.64 3.97
N ALA A 9 2.00 -5.57 5.24
CA ALA A 9 3.18 -4.82 5.60
C ALA A 9 4.36 -5.32 4.79
N GLY A 10 5.15 -4.43 4.32
CA GLY A 10 6.31 -4.78 3.51
C GLY A 10 6.08 -4.70 2.02
N HIS A 11 4.83 -4.70 1.60
CA HIS A 11 4.55 -4.59 0.17
C HIS A 11 4.85 -3.19 -0.31
N LYS A 12 5.17 -3.09 -1.59
CA LYS A 12 5.39 -1.80 -2.20
C LYS A 12 4.19 -1.41 -3.01
N VAL A 13 3.74 -0.18 -2.84
CA VAL A 13 2.55 0.29 -3.51
C VAL A 13 2.79 1.68 -4.07
N ARG A 14 1.91 2.10 -4.94
CA ARG A 14 1.95 3.42 -5.52
C ARG A 14 0.52 3.90 -5.67
N HIS A 15 0.30 5.18 -5.46
CA HIS A 15 -1.03 5.74 -5.65
C HIS A 15 -1.45 5.57 -7.09
N ARG A 16 -2.70 5.17 -7.31
CA ARG A 16 -3.16 4.88 -8.66
C ARG A 16 -3.03 6.04 -9.60
N ASN A 17 -3.13 7.25 -9.08
CA ASN A 17 -3.04 8.43 -9.91
C ASN A 17 -1.64 8.97 -10.07
N SER A 18 -0.67 8.31 -9.50
CA SER A 18 0.70 8.76 -9.62
C SER A 18 1.31 8.29 -10.92
N PRO A 19 2.23 9.06 -11.48
CA PRO A 19 2.92 8.59 -12.67
C PRO A 19 3.72 7.35 -12.38
N ARG A 20 3.96 6.57 -13.39
CA ARG A 20 4.72 5.36 -13.20
C ARG A 20 6.11 5.60 -12.72
N SER A 21 6.63 6.79 -13.00
CA SER A 21 7.96 7.12 -12.55
C SER A 21 8.02 7.45 -11.07
N SER A 22 6.86 7.55 -10.42
CA SER A 22 6.86 7.86 -9.00
C SER A 22 7.46 6.73 -8.22
N ARG A 23 8.13 7.08 -7.13
CA ARG A 23 8.73 6.11 -6.28
C ARG A 23 7.67 5.30 -5.57
N ALA A 24 7.87 4.01 -5.46
CA ALA A 24 6.95 3.18 -4.71
C ALA A 24 7.14 3.43 -3.22
N GLU A 25 6.05 3.26 -2.48
CA GLU A 25 6.08 3.40 -1.03
C GLU A 25 5.96 2.04 -0.41
N THR A 26 6.50 1.88 0.79
CA THR A 26 6.43 0.61 1.50
C THR A 26 5.34 0.69 2.54
N ILE A 27 4.49 -0.32 2.59
CA ILE A 27 3.43 -0.37 3.57
C ILE A 27 4.02 -0.74 4.92
N GLN A 28 3.73 0.08 5.92
CA GLN A 28 4.19 -0.21 7.26
C GLN A 28 3.19 -1.07 8.01
N SER A 29 1.91 -0.81 7.85
CA SER A 29 0.89 -1.58 8.52
C SER A 29 -0.42 -1.50 7.76
N VAL A 30 -1.29 -2.47 8.01
CA VAL A 30 -2.57 -2.57 7.33
C VAL A 30 -3.62 -2.83 8.37
N TYR A 31 -4.75 -2.15 8.27
CA TYR A 31 -5.86 -2.34 9.19
C TYR A 31 -7.16 -2.39 8.41
N TRP A 32 -8.15 -3.02 9.02
CA TRP A 32 -9.48 -3.08 8.42
C TRP A 32 -10.42 -2.19 9.19
N THR A 33 -11.23 -1.45 8.48
CA THR A 33 -12.23 -0.61 9.11
C THR A 33 -13.57 -0.90 8.46
N PRO A 34 -14.66 -0.42 9.06
CA PRO A 34 -15.96 -0.61 8.42
C PRO A 34 -16.03 -0.01 7.03
N ARG A 35 -15.18 0.93 6.72
CA ARG A 35 -15.19 1.53 5.40
C ARG A 35 -14.23 0.86 4.44
N GLY A 36 -13.46 -0.07 4.91
CA GLY A 36 -12.54 -0.78 4.05
C GLY A 36 -11.15 -0.86 4.62
N GLU A 37 -10.27 -1.39 3.83
CA GLU A 37 -8.89 -1.58 4.26
C GLU A 37 -8.13 -0.28 4.18
N ILE A 38 -7.39 0.03 5.22
CA ILE A 38 -6.53 1.21 5.21
C ILE A 38 -5.10 0.79 5.45
N ILE A 39 -4.19 1.61 4.98
CA ILE A 39 -2.77 1.32 5.09
C ILE A 39 -2.04 2.55 5.59
N TYR A 40 -0.94 2.30 6.26
CA TYR A 40 0.00 3.34 6.61
C TYR A 40 1.28 3.06 5.86
N LEU A 41 1.92 4.11 5.38
CA LEU A 41 3.12 3.96 4.59
C LEU A 41 4.32 4.44 5.40
N SER A 42 5.43 3.76 5.23
CA SER A 42 6.65 4.15 5.91
C SER A 42 7.21 5.41 5.31
N ARG A 43 7.61 6.33 6.15
CA ARG A 43 8.22 7.55 5.68
C ARG A 43 9.26 7.98 6.68
N GLY A 44 10.53 7.92 6.28
CA GLY A 44 11.61 8.26 7.18
C GLY A 44 11.56 7.41 8.43
N LEU A 45 11.57 8.04 9.57
CA LEU A 45 11.51 7.32 10.83
C LEU A 45 10.10 7.11 11.33
N GLY A 46 9.12 7.47 10.55
CA GLY A 46 7.74 7.37 10.97
C GLY A 46 6.88 6.79 9.88
N ARG A 47 5.64 7.21 9.89
CA ARG A 47 4.70 6.71 8.92
C ARG A 47 3.74 7.82 8.53
N ILE A 48 3.09 7.64 7.41
CA ILE A 48 2.07 8.58 6.97
C ILE A 48 0.81 7.78 6.69
N GLY A 49 -0.31 8.43 6.77
CA GLY A 49 -1.60 7.82 6.52
C GLY A 49 -2.60 8.26 7.55
N PRO A 50 -3.72 7.57 7.62
CA PRO A 50 -4.04 6.38 6.84
C PRO A 50 -4.50 6.72 5.43
N PHE A 51 -4.33 5.75 4.54
CA PHE A 51 -4.82 5.87 3.19
C PHE A 51 -5.68 4.66 2.89
N TYR A 52 -6.63 4.79 1.97
CA TYR A 52 -7.44 3.65 1.60
C TYR A 52 -6.70 2.81 0.58
N SER A 53 -6.67 1.51 0.82
CA SER A 53 -5.99 0.61 -0.10
C SER A 53 -6.52 0.70 -1.51
N LYS A 54 -7.78 0.99 -1.66
CA LYS A 54 -8.36 1.03 -2.99
C LYS A 54 -7.77 2.13 -3.85
N ASP A 55 -7.16 3.12 -3.24
CA ASP A 55 -6.53 4.19 -3.99
C ASP A 55 -5.11 3.89 -4.39
N TYR A 56 -4.62 2.72 -4.01
CA TYR A 56 -3.26 2.32 -4.28
C TYR A 56 -3.21 1.04 -5.08
N GLU A 57 -2.12 0.84 -5.76
CA GLU A 57 -1.93 -0.41 -6.48
C GLU A 57 -0.61 -1.02 -6.10
N LEU A 58 -0.57 -2.32 -6.14
CA LEU A 58 0.62 -3.04 -5.80
C LEU A 58 1.63 -2.88 -6.90
N VAL A 59 2.84 -2.54 -6.51
CA VAL A 59 3.90 -2.43 -7.49
C VAL A 59 4.55 -3.79 -7.60
N LYS A 60 4.46 -4.41 -8.76
CA LYS A 60 5.02 -5.68 -8.94
C LYS A 60 6.49 -5.55 -8.96
N GLY A 61 7.08 -6.35 -8.21
CA GLY A 61 8.50 -6.30 -8.10
C GLY A 61 9.12 -6.66 -9.38
N VAL A 62 10.28 -6.40 -9.42
CA VAL A 62 11.00 -6.82 -10.41
C VAL A 62 11.18 -8.23 -10.37
N LYS A 63 11.07 -8.82 -10.61
CA LYS A 63 11.16 -9.99 -10.42
C LYS A 63 12.16 -10.56 -10.32
N HIS A 64 12.55 -10.85 -9.86
CA HIS A 64 13.39 -11.16 -9.69
C HIS A 64 13.45 -12.04 -9.82
N GLY A 65 13.47 -12.09 -9.89
CA GLY A 65 13.57 -13.08 -10.20
C GLY A 65 13.75 -13.56 -10.09
#